data_7f6cce79aba7c24ecade29ec687e74e3
#
_entry.id   7f6cce79aba7c24ecade29ec687e74e3
#
_cell.length_a   1.000
_cell.length_b   1.000
_cell.length_c   1.000
_cell.angle_alpha   90.00
_cell.angle_beta   90.00
_cell.angle_gamma   90.00
#
_symmetry.space_group_name_H-M   'P 1'
#
loop_
_entity.id
_entity.type
_entity.pdbx_description
1 polymer ?
#
loop_
_entity_poly.entity_id
_entity_poly.type
_entity_poly.pdbx_seq_one_letter_code
_entity_poly.pdbx_strand_id
1 'polypeptide(L)'
;MSMRDALAVAALLSLVGAEAQAEGPGLGRAASASEIALFDISIGPDGAGLPPGAGAARQGRLVYEARCIGCHGEKGEGKPNDRLVGGFGTLKDGQAAVKTIGSYWPYATTVFDYVRRAMPFDAPKSLTDDEVYAVTAYLLHINGLIGEDAVVNAQALPRIEMPNRGGFTLYTPGK
;
A
#
# COMPACT_ATOMS: atom_id res chain seq x y z
N MET A 1 -42.69 13.06 -47.40
CA MET A 1 -41.32 13.50 -47.10
C MET A 1 -40.69 13.92 -48.42
N SER A 2 -40.35 15.18 -48.63
CA SER A 2 -39.77 15.63 -49.89
C SER A 2 -38.29 15.26 -49.97
N MET A 3 -37.75 15.12 -51.18
CA MET A 3 -36.32 14.83 -51.41
C MET A 3 -35.40 15.87 -50.72
N ARG A 4 -35.89 17.07 -50.48
CA ARG A 4 -35.19 18.15 -49.77
C ARG A 4 -35.11 17.87 -48.26
N ASP A 5 -36.17 17.26 -47.68
CA ASP A 5 -36.22 16.91 -46.24
C ASP A 5 -35.31 15.74 -45.97
N ALA A 6 -35.19 14.79 -46.90
CA ALA A 6 -34.27 13.64 -46.77
C ALA A 6 -32.79 14.05 -46.85
N LEU A 7 -32.46 15.05 -47.70
CA LEU A 7 -31.11 15.60 -47.79
C LEU A 7 -30.72 16.40 -46.54
N ALA A 8 -31.67 17.13 -45.93
CA ALA A 8 -31.42 17.88 -44.70
C ALA A 8 -31.17 16.94 -43.49
N VAL A 9 -31.89 15.81 -43.39
CA VAL A 9 -31.69 14.82 -42.35
C VAL A 9 -30.36 14.07 -42.52
N ALA A 10 -29.97 13.75 -43.76
CA ALA A 10 -28.67 13.13 -44.06
C ALA A 10 -27.49 14.06 -43.72
N ALA A 11 -27.62 15.38 -43.95
CA ALA A 11 -26.59 16.34 -43.60
C ALA A 11 -26.45 16.58 -42.09
N LEU A 12 -27.54 16.44 -41.31
CA LEU A 12 -27.49 16.52 -39.85
C LEU A 12 -26.88 15.27 -39.18
N LEU A 13 -27.07 14.09 -39.79
CA LEU A 13 -26.51 12.84 -39.28
C LEU A 13 -24.97 12.69 -39.49
N SER A 14 -24.42 13.42 -40.47
CA SER A 14 -22.96 13.42 -40.72
C SER A 14 -22.16 14.34 -39.79
N LEU A 15 -22.82 15.18 -38.99
CA LEU A 15 -22.16 16.07 -38.02
C LEU A 15 -21.95 15.45 -36.61
N VAL A 16 -22.48 14.26 -36.36
CA VAL A 16 -22.40 13.60 -35.04
C VAL A 16 -21.18 12.70 -34.89
N GLY A 17 -20.32 12.58 -35.88
CA GLY A 17 -19.22 11.62 -35.92
C GLY A 17 -17.79 12.14 -35.77
N ALA A 18 -17.60 13.42 -35.44
CA ALA A 18 -16.28 13.94 -35.10
C ALA A 18 -16.06 13.80 -33.59
N GLU A 19 -15.72 12.59 -33.12
CA GLU A 19 -15.07 12.47 -31.83
C GLU A 19 -13.77 13.27 -31.91
N ALA A 20 -13.74 14.40 -31.22
CA ALA A 20 -12.53 15.18 -31.03
C ALA A 20 -11.60 14.27 -30.21
N GLN A 21 -10.71 13.52 -30.85
CA GLN A 21 -9.59 12.89 -30.19
C GLN A 21 -8.71 14.03 -29.69
N ALA A 22 -8.86 14.33 -28.42
CA ALA A 22 -7.95 15.22 -27.71
C ALA A 22 -6.61 14.50 -27.63
N GLU A 23 -5.82 14.54 -28.70
CA GLU A 23 -4.42 14.14 -28.64
C GLU A 23 -3.73 15.09 -27.67
N GLY A 24 -3.14 14.53 -26.62
CA GLY A 24 -2.32 15.31 -25.71
C GLY A 24 -1.19 16.03 -26.46
N PRO A 25 -0.49 16.98 -25.83
CA PRO A 25 0.51 17.81 -26.48
C PRO A 25 1.73 17.05 -27.04
N GLY A 26 1.71 15.72 -27.07
CA GLY A 26 2.79 14.88 -27.58
C GLY A 26 4.08 14.94 -26.77
N LEU A 27 3.99 15.37 -25.50
CA LEU A 27 5.14 15.47 -24.61
C LEU A 27 5.49 14.10 -23.99
N GLY A 28 6.79 13.86 -23.89
CA GLY A 28 7.29 12.61 -23.31
C GLY A 28 7.39 11.47 -24.33
N ARG A 29 7.70 10.28 -23.82
CA ARG A 29 7.74 9.03 -24.58
C ARG A 29 7.08 7.91 -23.78
N ALA A 30 6.69 6.85 -24.45
CA ALA A 30 6.26 5.64 -23.77
C ALA A 30 7.41 5.09 -22.90
N ALA A 31 7.11 4.72 -21.66
CA ALA A 31 8.07 4.08 -20.78
C ALA A 31 8.36 2.64 -21.29
N SER A 32 9.62 2.23 -21.23
CA SER A 32 9.99 0.84 -21.51
C SER A 32 9.51 -0.10 -20.40
N ALA A 33 9.38 -1.39 -20.69
CA ALA A 33 9.00 -2.39 -19.70
C ALA A 33 9.97 -2.41 -18.48
N SER A 34 11.27 -2.18 -18.70
CA SER A 34 12.26 -2.10 -17.63
C SER A 34 12.07 -0.86 -16.74
N GLU A 35 11.70 0.26 -17.31
CA GLU A 35 11.38 1.47 -16.53
C GLU A 35 10.10 1.27 -15.70
N ILE A 36 9.08 0.66 -16.29
CA ILE A 36 7.83 0.33 -15.58
C ILE A 36 8.13 -0.61 -14.40
N ALA A 37 8.91 -1.66 -14.61
CA ALA A 37 9.24 -2.65 -13.58
C ALA A 37 9.93 -2.05 -12.33
N LEU A 38 10.65 -0.94 -12.46
CA LEU A 38 11.26 -0.24 -11.31
C LEU A 38 10.21 0.39 -10.36
N PHE A 39 9.02 0.65 -10.86
CA PHE A 39 7.95 1.32 -10.14
C PHE A 39 6.75 0.41 -9.87
N ASP A 40 6.61 -0.66 -10.66
CA ASP A 40 5.54 -1.66 -10.50
C ASP A 40 5.92 -2.70 -9.44
N ILE A 41 6.02 -2.21 -8.19
CA ILE A 41 6.36 -2.99 -7.00
C ILE A 41 5.18 -3.09 -6.03
N SER A 42 3.96 -2.83 -6.51
CA SER A 42 2.75 -2.82 -5.68
C SER A 42 2.41 -4.21 -5.16
N ILE A 43 1.97 -4.27 -3.90
CA ILE A 43 1.62 -5.51 -3.23
C ILE A 43 0.15 -5.49 -2.85
N GLY A 44 -0.59 -6.50 -3.30
CA GLY A 44 -2.01 -6.65 -3.00
C GLY A 44 -2.27 -7.15 -1.57
N PRO A 45 -3.49 -6.95 -1.06
CA PRO A 45 -3.90 -7.51 0.23
C PRO A 45 -3.80 -9.04 0.31
N ASP A 46 -3.92 -9.71 -0.82
CA ASP A 46 -3.81 -11.16 -1.02
C ASP A 46 -2.37 -11.65 -1.14
N GLY A 47 -1.40 -10.72 -1.18
CA GLY A 47 0.02 -11.01 -1.35
C GLY A 47 0.48 -11.02 -2.80
N ALA A 48 -0.38 -10.69 -3.78
CA ALA A 48 0.07 -10.50 -5.15
C ALA A 48 1.18 -9.43 -5.20
N GLY A 49 2.28 -9.73 -5.88
CA GLY A 49 3.45 -8.85 -5.98
C GLY A 49 4.48 -8.98 -4.85
N LEU A 50 4.26 -9.83 -3.85
CA LEU A 50 5.28 -10.10 -2.82
C LEU A 50 6.51 -10.77 -3.45
N PRO A 51 7.72 -10.23 -3.20
CA PRO A 51 8.95 -10.84 -3.71
C PRO A 51 9.29 -12.14 -2.98
N PRO A 52 10.17 -12.98 -3.54
CA PRO A 52 10.81 -14.07 -2.79
C PRO A 52 11.57 -13.51 -1.59
N GLY A 53 11.58 -14.26 -0.49
CA GLY A 53 12.29 -13.90 0.74
C GLY A 53 11.55 -14.34 1.98
N ALA A 54 12.20 -14.19 3.13
CA ALA A 54 11.65 -14.50 4.44
C ALA A 54 12.39 -13.78 5.55
N GLY A 55 11.74 -13.60 6.71
CA GLY A 55 12.38 -13.07 7.90
C GLY A 55 11.58 -13.37 9.16
N ALA A 56 12.26 -13.44 10.30
CA ALA A 56 11.66 -13.58 11.62
C ALA A 56 11.80 -12.29 12.43
N ALA A 57 10.94 -12.10 13.44
CA ALA A 57 10.94 -10.89 14.25
C ALA A 57 12.29 -10.66 14.97
N ARG A 58 12.96 -11.72 15.38
CA ARG A 58 14.30 -11.65 16.00
C ARG A 58 15.33 -10.99 15.07
N GLN A 59 15.31 -11.33 13.78
CA GLN A 59 16.17 -10.71 12.77
C GLN A 59 15.73 -9.27 12.48
N GLY A 60 14.42 -9.04 12.40
CA GLY A 60 13.82 -7.73 12.16
C GLY A 60 14.11 -6.73 13.27
N ARG A 61 14.30 -7.18 14.50
CA ARG A 61 14.74 -6.33 15.59
C ARG A 61 16.08 -5.64 15.27
N LEU A 62 17.06 -6.38 14.74
CA LEU A 62 18.36 -5.81 14.37
C LEU A 62 18.24 -4.76 13.25
N VAL A 63 17.37 -5.02 12.27
CA VAL A 63 17.07 -4.04 11.21
C VAL A 63 16.41 -2.80 11.80
N TYR A 64 15.43 -2.98 12.70
CA TYR A 64 14.73 -1.89 13.36
C TYR A 64 15.67 -1.01 14.18
N GLU A 65 16.53 -1.62 15.00
CA GLU A 65 17.53 -0.93 15.81
C GLU A 65 18.51 -0.12 14.95
N ALA A 66 18.89 -0.64 13.80
CA ALA A 66 19.85 0.03 12.91
C ALA A 66 19.24 1.14 12.04
N ARG A 67 17.93 1.06 11.70
CA ARG A 67 17.34 1.88 10.63
C ARG A 67 16.07 2.63 11.02
N CYS A 68 15.39 2.27 12.11
CA CYS A 68 14.05 2.78 12.42
C CYS A 68 13.97 3.50 13.78
N ILE A 69 14.78 3.08 14.74
CA ILE A 69 14.71 3.52 16.14
C ILE A 69 14.87 5.04 16.29
N GLY A 70 15.75 5.67 15.48
CA GLY A 70 16.02 7.10 15.54
C GLY A 70 14.80 7.98 15.26
N CYS A 71 13.83 7.45 14.51
CA CYS A 71 12.61 8.17 14.15
C CYS A 71 11.38 7.65 14.89
N HIS A 72 11.29 6.35 15.16
CA HIS A 72 10.09 5.73 15.71
C HIS A 72 10.17 5.35 17.19
N GLY A 73 11.34 5.54 17.82
CA GLY A 73 11.61 5.22 19.23
C GLY A 73 11.95 3.74 19.43
N GLU A 74 12.47 3.40 20.63
CA GLU A 74 12.99 2.06 20.94
C GLU A 74 11.91 0.97 20.89
N LYS A 75 10.67 1.32 21.22
CA LYS A 75 9.52 0.41 21.30
C LYS A 75 8.45 0.74 20.27
N GLY A 76 8.77 1.56 19.27
CA GLY A 76 7.79 2.03 18.29
C GLY A 76 6.77 3.00 18.87
N GLU A 77 7.09 3.66 19.98
CA GLU A 77 6.22 4.62 20.68
C GLU A 77 6.04 5.94 19.94
N GLY A 78 6.87 6.18 18.93
CA GLY A 78 6.85 7.42 18.14
C GLY A 78 7.61 8.54 18.83
N LYS A 79 8.66 9.01 18.24
CA LYS A 79 9.41 10.25 18.53
C LYS A 79 10.71 10.26 17.71
N PRO A 80 10.91 11.24 16.84
CA PRO A 80 10.02 12.37 16.54
C PRO A 80 8.85 12.04 15.60
N ASN A 81 8.87 10.88 14.94
CA ASN A 81 7.88 10.50 13.93
C ASN A 81 6.75 9.62 14.49
N ASP A 82 5.86 9.17 13.61
CA ASP A 82 4.64 8.48 14.00
C ASP A 82 4.88 7.21 14.84
N ARG A 83 3.96 7.00 15.77
CA ARG A 83 3.87 5.80 16.58
C ARG A 83 3.51 4.60 15.71
N LEU A 84 4.23 3.49 15.92
CA LEU A 84 4.01 2.22 15.21
C LEU A 84 3.28 1.17 16.05
N VAL A 85 3.22 1.33 17.37
CA VAL A 85 2.75 0.32 18.34
C VAL A 85 1.61 0.84 19.19
N GLY A 86 0.65 -0.06 19.51
CA GLY A 86 -0.45 0.21 20.42
C GLY A 86 -1.73 0.66 19.72
N GLY A 87 -2.60 1.35 20.45
CA GLY A 87 -3.87 1.86 19.92
C GLY A 87 -4.98 0.82 19.77
N PHE A 88 -4.81 -0.39 20.29
CA PHE A 88 -5.85 -1.43 20.27
C PHE A 88 -7.17 -0.92 20.84
N GLY A 89 -8.27 -1.11 20.10
CA GLY A 89 -9.61 -0.72 20.51
C GLY A 89 -9.92 0.78 20.49
N THR A 90 -8.95 1.64 20.14
CA THR A 90 -9.14 3.11 20.13
C THR A 90 -9.85 3.64 18.88
N LEU A 91 -10.11 2.78 17.88
CA LEU A 91 -10.86 3.17 16.67
C LEU A 91 -12.38 3.14 16.86
N LYS A 92 -12.85 2.87 18.08
CA LYS A 92 -14.27 2.89 18.43
C LYS A 92 -14.76 4.33 18.58
N ASP A 93 -16.04 4.52 18.28
CA ASP A 93 -16.69 5.82 18.39
C ASP A 93 -16.49 6.48 19.76
N GLY A 94 -16.25 7.77 19.75
CA GLY A 94 -16.11 8.59 20.96
C GLY A 94 -14.76 8.55 21.65
N GLN A 95 -13.77 7.85 21.09
CA GLN A 95 -12.40 7.83 21.62
C GLN A 95 -11.41 8.56 20.69
N ALA A 96 -10.34 9.09 21.26
CA ALA A 96 -9.22 9.62 20.49
C ALA A 96 -8.51 8.46 19.77
N ALA A 97 -8.69 8.35 18.47
CA ALA A 97 -8.14 7.26 17.65
C ALA A 97 -6.61 7.32 17.61
N VAL A 98 -5.94 6.27 18.08
CA VAL A 98 -4.49 6.08 17.96
C VAL A 98 -4.23 5.10 16.81
N LYS A 99 -3.85 5.62 15.66
CA LYS A 99 -3.66 4.86 14.42
C LYS A 99 -2.23 4.32 14.35
N THR A 100 -2.08 3.00 14.44
CA THR A 100 -0.79 2.29 14.37
C THR A 100 -0.91 1.04 13.51
N ILE A 101 0.19 0.31 13.38
CA ILE A 101 0.18 -1.01 12.75
C ILE A 101 -0.78 -1.97 13.48
N GLY A 102 -0.77 -1.94 14.83
CA GLY A 102 -1.61 -2.82 15.66
C GLY A 102 -3.07 -2.41 15.78
N SER A 103 -3.47 -1.23 15.32
CA SER A 103 -4.84 -0.75 15.49
C SER A 103 -5.55 -0.42 14.17
N TYR A 104 -4.84 0.20 13.23
CA TYR A 104 -5.47 0.83 12.05
C TYR A 104 -5.24 0.05 10.74
N TRP A 105 -4.05 -0.50 10.54
CA TRP A 105 -3.67 -1.13 9.28
C TRP A 105 -4.47 -2.42 9.05
N PRO A 106 -5.17 -2.55 7.89
CA PRO A 106 -6.06 -3.69 7.66
C PRO A 106 -5.34 -4.96 7.19
N TYR A 107 -4.14 -4.84 6.63
CA TYR A 107 -3.39 -5.96 6.07
C TYR A 107 -1.90 -5.87 6.42
N ALA A 108 -1.32 -7.01 6.78
CA ALA A 108 0.12 -7.09 7.03
C ALA A 108 0.94 -6.88 5.74
N THR A 109 0.39 -7.25 4.59
CA THR A 109 0.97 -6.99 3.27
C THR A 109 1.12 -5.51 2.96
N THR A 110 0.20 -4.66 3.42
CA THR A 110 0.30 -3.20 3.27
C THR A 110 1.44 -2.63 4.12
N VAL A 111 1.70 -3.20 5.31
CA VAL A 111 2.86 -2.82 6.13
C VAL A 111 4.15 -3.12 5.38
N PHE A 112 4.27 -4.32 4.81
CA PHE A 112 5.40 -4.72 3.99
C PHE A 112 5.60 -3.78 2.79
N ASP A 113 4.53 -3.53 2.01
CA ASP A 113 4.58 -2.65 0.84
C ASP A 113 5.07 -1.24 1.21
N TYR A 114 4.55 -0.69 2.29
CA TYR A 114 4.95 0.64 2.75
C TYR A 114 6.41 0.69 3.19
N VAL A 115 6.87 -0.29 3.97
CA VAL A 115 8.28 -0.36 4.39
C VAL A 115 9.18 -0.51 3.17
N ARG A 116 8.89 -1.45 2.26
CA ARG A 116 9.68 -1.69 1.05
C ARG A 116 9.81 -0.45 0.18
N ARG A 117 8.74 0.31 0.07
CA ARG A 117 8.61 1.44 -0.85
C ARG A 117 9.15 2.74 -0.29
N ALA A 118 8.91 3.02 1.01
CA ALA A 118 9.05 4.33 1.58
C ALA A 118 9.96 4.41 2.80
N MET A 119 10.35 3.28 3.40
CA MET A 119 11.17 3.25 4.62
C MET A 119 12.51 2.53 4.40
N PRO A 120 13.61 2.97 5.08
CA PRO A 120 13.72 4.20 5.88
C PRO A 120 13.46 5.46 5.06
N PHE A 121 12.87 6.49 5.66
CA PHE A 121 12.47 7.71 4.95
C PHE A 121 13.65 8.46 4.30
N ASP A 122 14.82 8.41 4.91
CA ASP A 122 16.06 9.01 4.41
C ASP A 122 16.78 8.15 3.33
N ALA A 123 16.38 6.88 3.20
CA ALA A 123 16.94 5.93 2.24
C ALA A 123 15.87 4.94 1.72
N PRO A 124 14.83 5.41 1.00
CA PRO A 124 13.77 4.53 0.49
C PRO A 124 14.32 3.43 -0.41
N LYS A 125 13.76 2.22 -0.34
CA LYS A 125 14.16 1.05 -1.14
C LYS A 125 15.60 0.54 -0.87
N SER A 126 16.21 0.92 0.25
CA SER A 126 17.57 0.50 0.62
C SER A 126 17.62 -0.84 1.34
N LEU A 127 16.49 -1.34 1.84
CA LEU A 127 16.40 -2.65 2.49
C LEU A 127 16.27 -3.76 1.45
N THR A 128 16.93 -4.89 1.70
CA THR A 128 16.70 -6.13 0.95
C THR A 128 15.30 -6.69 1.25
N ASP A 129 14.78 -7.54 0.36
CA ASP A 129 13.45 -8.14 0.56
C ASP A 129 13.40 -8.96 1.88
N ASP A 130 14.47 -9.68 2.25
CA ASP A 130 14.55 -10.40 3.52
C ASP A 130 14.54 -9.45 4.72
N GLU A 131 15.24 -8.32 4.66
CA GLU A 131 15.19 -7.30 5.72
C GLU A 131 13.79 -6.69 5.85
N VAL A 132 13.09 -6.47 4.73
CA VAL A 132 11.70 -5.98 4.76
C VAL A 132 10.76 -7.01 5.40
N TYR A 133 10.91 -8.31 5.06
CA TYR A 133 10.16 -9.38 5.74
C TYR A 133 10.47 -9.41 7.23
N ALA A 134 11.74 -9.37 7.59
CA ALA A 134 12.19 -9.43 8.99
C ALA A 134 11.68 -8.24 9.81
N VAL A 135 11.84 -7.01 9.32
CA VAL A 135 11.36 -5.83 10.07
C VAL A 135 9.84 -5.77 10.11
N THR A 136 9.14 -6.22 9.07
CA THR A 136 7.67 -6.37 9.10
C THR A 136 7.27 -7.39 10.17
N ALA A 137 7.94 -8.53 10.26
CA ALA A 137 7.72 -9.52 11.32
C ALA A 137 7.94 -8.91 12.71
N TYR A 138 9.00 -8.15 12.90
CA TYR A 138 9.26 -7.46 14.17
C TYR A 138 8.16 -6.46 14.53
N LEU A 139 7.73 -5.64 13.59
CA LEU A 139 6.64 -4.68 13.81
C LEU A 139 5.31 -5.37 14.17
N LEU A 140 5.02 -6.50 13.55
CA LEU A 140 3.85 -7.32 13.90
C LEU A 140 4.02 -7.95 15.29
N HIS A 141 5.21 -8.43 15.63
CA HIS A 141 5.53 -9.02 16.94
C HIS A 141 5.37 -8.02 18.09
N ILE A 142 5.97 -6.82 17.97
CA ILE A 142 5.86 -5.80 19.04
C ILE A 142 4.45 -5.24 19.20
N ASN A 143 3.57 -5.48 18.22
CA ASN A 143 2.12 -5.24 18.32
C ASN A 143 1.35 -6.48 18.82
N GLY A 144 2.01 -7.57 19.21
CA GLY A 144 1.37 -8.77 19.75
C GLY A 144 0.59 -9.61 18.73
N LEU A 145 0.84 -9.43 17.43
CA LEU A 145 0.10 -10.09 16.35
C LEU A 145 0.70 -11.44 15.97
N ILE A 146 2.02 -11.62 16.15
CA ILE A 146 2.73 -12.87 15.91
C ILE A 146 3.78 -13.13 17.00
N GLY A 147 4.22 -14.39 17.12
CA GLY A 147 5.31 -14.76 18.01
C GLY A 147 6.68 -14.27 17.51
N GLU A 148 7.67 -14.20 18.42
CA GLU A 148 9.04 -13.74 18.11
C GLU A 148 9.75 -14.62 17.07
N ASP A 149 9.51 -15.92 17.12
CA ASP A 149 10.13 -16.90 16.22
C ASP A 149 9.32 -17.19 14.96
N ALA A 150 8.17 -16.50 14.78
CA ALA A 150 7.36 -16.65 13.59
C ALA A 150 8.11 -16.16 12.34
N VAL A 151 8.23 -17.03 11.34
CA VAL A 151 8.83 -16.70 10.06
C VAL A 151 7.75 -16.14 9.12
N VAL A 152 7.99 -14.96 8.60
CA VAL A 152 7.13 -14.29 7.64
C VAL A 152 7.75 -14.37 6.24
N ASN A 153 6.95 -14.72 5.26
CA ASN A 153 7.31 -14.84 3.85
C ASN A 153 6.08 -14.55 2.98
N ALA A 154 6.19 -14.67 1.66
CA ALA A 154 5.10 -14.40 0.72
C ALA A 154 3.83 -15.25 0.97
N GLN A 155 3.96 -16.46 1.52
CA GLN A 155 2.82 -17.34 1.81
C GLN A 155 2.19 -17.04 3.18
N ALA A 156 3.00 -16.67 4.18
CA ALA A 156 2.55 -16.45 5.55
C ALA A 156 1.93 -15.05 5.73
N LEU A 157 2.56 -14.02 5.16
CA LEU A 157 2.19 -12.62 5.38
C LEU A 157 0.72 -12.30 5.08
N PRO A 158 0.11 -12.74 3.97
CA PRO A 158 -1.31 -12.44 3.66
C PRO A 158 -2.30 -13.10 4.62
N ARG A 159 -1.87 -14.13 5.36
CA ARG A 159 -2.70 -14.91 6.28
C ARG A 159 -2.73 -14.32 7.69
N ILE A 160 -1.88 -13.34 7.99
CA ILE A 160 -1.86 -12.71 9.30
C ILE A 160 -3.12 -11.86 9.46
N GLU A 161 -3.90 -12.17 10.50
CA GLU A 161 -5.12 -11.44 10.81
C GLU A 161 -4.79 -10.15 11.54
N MET A 162 -5.04 -9.04 10.86
CA MET A 162 -4.90 -7.71 11.43
C MET A 162 -6.17 -7.29 12.15
N PRO A 163 -6.06 -6.60 13.31
CA PRO A 163 -7.23 -6.24 14.14
C PRO A 163 -8.28 -5.39 13.40
N ASN A 164 -7.87 -4.60 12.42
CA ASN A 164 -8.76 -3.74 11.65
C ASN A 164 -9.04 -4.25 10.23
N ARG A 165 -8.90 -5.55 9.98
CA ARG A 165 -9.11 -6.13 8.64
C ARG A 165 -10.48 -5.82 8.04
N GLY A 166 -11.51 -5.75 8.85
CA GLY A 166 -12.89 -5.43 8.44
C GLY A 166 -13.31 -3.98 8.70
N GLY A 167 -12.39 -3.11 9.14
CA GLY A 167 -12.70 -1.75 9.57
C GLY A 167 -12.82 -0.71 8.47
N PHE A 168 -12.57 -1.09 7.21
CA PHE A 168 -12.69 -0.21 6.05
C PHE A 168 -13.92 -0.58 5.23
N THR A 169 -14.76 0.40 4.94
CA THR A 169 -15.88 0.26 4.01
C THR A 169 -15.59 1.02 2.73
N LEU A 170 -15.99 0.44 1.60
CA LEU A 170 -15.90 1.13 0.32
C LEU A 170 -16.89 2.32 0.34
N TYR A 171 -16.39 3.49 0.03
CA TYR A 171 -17.26 4.64 -0.22
C TYR A 171 -18.01 4.41 -1.53
N THR A 172 -19.35 4.36 -1.44
CA THR A 172 -20.22 4.30 -2.61
C THR A 172 -20.94 5.66 -2.72
N PRO A 173 -20.61 6.50 -3.72
CA PRO A 173 -21.30 7.77 -3.91
C PRO A 173 -22.80 7.54 -4.06
N GLY A 174 -23.62 8.24 -3.29
CA GLY A 174 -25.09 8.21 -3.44
C GLY A 174 -25.84 7.10 -2.71
N LYS A 175 -25.20 6.39 -1.78
CA LYS A 175 -25.89 5.52 -0.80
C LYS A 175 -25.86 6.13 0.58
#